data_83c1536e02a7552e8245dae04adacd4b
#
_entry.id   83c1536e02a7552e8245dae04adacd4b
#
_cell.length_a   1.000
_cell.length_b   1.000
_cell.length_c   1.000
_cell.angle_alpha   90.00
_cell.angle_beta   90.00
_cell.angle_gamma   90.00
#
_symmetry.space_group_name_H-M   'P 1'
#
loop_
_entity.id
_entity.type
_entity.pdbx_description
1 polymer ?
#
loop_
_entity_poly.entity_id
_entity_poly.type
_entity_poly.pdbx_seq_one_letter_code
_entity_poly.pdbx_strand_id
1 'polypeptide(L)'
;MCIRDSITLPPVLKITSETTLSVPAESATKTINYTVDNPTDGVSVVASSNVSWLNSFVYDVDGVSFTIDANQGEERSGIITLSYEGAEAQTVSVTQLAAGEEVKSYVKVTADLADWSGSYIISAGTSAANGTITGKWLKYTTVSIANDQIESNATTDALAAIIEKNADGYYTIKFSSGFLMTIDDNSGINVTSTATNANAQWSFSISNGNVSIANRETPRRILRCNGNSGYRTYTGTTGTLPSLYRLSN
;
A
#
# COMPACT_ATOMS: atom_id res chain seq x y z
N MET A 1 24.42 11.01 51.49
CA MET A 1 23.99 9.81 50.77
C MET A 1 22.85 10.25 49.82
N CYS A 2 23.16 10.50 48.55
CA CYS A 2 22.14 10.99 47.60
C CYS A 2 21.45 9.75 47.03
N ILE A 3 20.19 9.53 47.38
CA ILE A 3 19.33 8.54 46.74
C ILE A 3 19.00 9.12 45.38
N ARG A 4 19.59 8.56 44.28
CA ARG A 4 19.09 8.82 42.95
C ARG A 4 17.79 8.05 42.79
N ASP A 5 16.67 8.74 42.83
CA ASP A 5 15.41 8.18 42.35
C ASP A 5 15.57 7.83 40.87
N SER A 6 15.68 6.53 40.57
CA SER A 6 15.66 6.02 39.21
C SER A 6 14.24 6.20 38.69
N ILE A 7 14.04 7.18 37.81
CA ILE A 7 12.77 7.32 37.08
C ILE A 7 12.71 6.16 36.11
N THR A 8 11.94 5.12 36.43
CA THR A 8 11.61 4.06 35.49
C THR A 8 10.52 4.54 34.56
N LEU A 9 10.82 4.59 33.26
CA LEU A 9 9.81 4.91 32.24
C LEU A 9 8.82 3.75 32.14
N PRO A 10 7.53 4.03 31.93
CA PRO A 10 6.52 3.00 31.74
C PRO A 10 6.82 2.17 30.49
N PRO A 11 6.45 0.89 30.44
CA PRO A 11 6.58 0.07 29.26
C PRO A 11 5.65 0.56 28.15
N VAL A 12 6.09 0.43 26.89
CA VAL A 12 5.30 0.80 25.70
C VAL A 12 5.30 -0.38 24.75
N LEU A 13 4.13 -0.97 24.52
CA LEU A 13 3.90 -2.01 23.52
C LEU A 13 3.57 -1.37 22.16
N LYS A 14 4.24 -1.81 21.09
CA LYS A 14 3.98 -1.35 19.73
C LYS A 14 3.92 -2.54 18.78
N ILE A 15 2.89 -2.60 17.94
CA ILE A 15 2.84 -3.52 16.81
C ILE A 15 3.70 -2.94 15.69
N THR A 16 4.57 -3.76 15.10
CA THR A 16 5.48 -3.37 14.00
C THR A 16 5.09 -3.99 12.67
N SER A 17 4.17 -4.96 12.67
CA SER A 17 3.51 -5.51 11.48
C SER A 17 2.21 -4.76 11.14
N GLU A 18 1.49 -5.22 10.12
CA GLU A 18 0.16 -4.68 9.77
C GLU A 18 -0.85 -4.90 10.90
N THR A 19 -1.71 -3.91 11.13
CA THR A 19 -2.78 -3.95 12.15
C THR A 19 -4.15 -4.28 11.55
N THR A 20 -4.23 -4.45 10.23
CA THR A 20 -5.42 -4.90 9.51
C THR A 20 -5.00 -5.97 8.52
N LEU A 21 -5.56 -7.16 8.65
CA LEU A 21 -5.27 -8.31 7.81
C LEU A 21 -6.53 -8.73 7.06
N SER A 22 -6.42 -8.92 5.74
CA SER A 22 -7.40 -9.62 4.91
C SER A 22 -6.81 -10.97 4.54
N VAL A 23 -7.55 -12.05 4.77
CA VAL A 23 -7.07 -13.41 4.54
C VAL A 23 -8.09 -14.23 3.76
N PRO A 24 -7.65 -15.18 2.91
CA PRO A 24 -8.55 -16.06 2.19
C PRO A 24 -9.34 -16.97 3.15
N ALA A 25 -10.33 -17.67 2.60
CA ALA A 25 -11.21 -18.57 3.37
C ALA A 25 -10.49 -19.79 3.94
N GLU A 26 -9.37 -20.20 3.34
CA GLU A 26 -8.59 -21.35 3.77
C GLU A 26 -7.96 -21.12 5.15
N SER A 27 -7.66 -22.24 5.85
CA SER A 27 -6.89 -22.17 7.09
C SER A 27 -5.49 -21.62 6.84
N ALA A 28 -5.05 -20.72 7.71
CA ALA A 28 -3.74 -20.07 7.58
C ALA A 28 -3.08 -19.85 8.96
N THR A 29 -1.77 -19.64 8.94
CA THR A 29 -1.03 -19.13 10.10
C THR A 29 -0.46 -17.76 9.75
N LYS A 30 -0.61 -16.80 10.65
CA LYS A 30 -0.07 -15.44 10.52
C LYS A 30 0.72 -15.08 11.78
N THR A 31 1.62 -14.10 11.65
CA THR A 31 2.45 -13.59 12.76
C THR A 31 2.23 -12.09 12.91
N ILE A 32 2.02 -11.65 14.14
CA ILE A 32 2.02 -10.24 14.54
C ILE A 32 3.37 -9.96 15.18
N ASN A 33 4.15 -9.06 14.57
CA ASN A 33 5.41 -8.60 15.13
C ASN A 33 5.17 -7.38 16.03
N TYR A 34 5.91 -7.30 17.13
CA TYR A 34 5.80 -6.23 18.09
C TYR A 34 7.15 -5.88 18.73
N THR A 35 7.20 -4.75 19.40
CA THR A 35 8.30 -4.34 20.29
C THR A 35 7.73 -3.88 21.61
N VAL A 36 8.51 -4.05 22.69
CA VAL A 36 8.22 -3.48 24.00
C VAL A 36 9.40 -2.58 24.40
N ASP A 37 9.17 -1.27 24.45
CA ASP A 37 10.14 -0.32 24.97
C ASP A 37 10.04 -0.29 26.51
N ASN A 38 11.15 -0.21 27.24
CA ASN A 38 11.26 -0.24 28.70
C ASN A 38 10.59 -1.49 29.33
N PRO A 39 10.93 -2.72 28.89
CA PRO A 39 10.28 -3.91 29.39
C PRO A 39 10.52 -4.11 30.90
N THR A 40 9.56 -4.70 31.57
CA THR A 40 9.63 -5.10 32.97
C THR A 40 10.08 -6.57 33.06
N ASP A 41 11.05 -6.86 33.93
CA ASP A 41 11.56 -8.22 34.11
C ASP A 41 10.43 -9.19 34.51
N GLY A 42 10.38 -10.33 33.85
CA GLY A 42 9.38 -11.38 34.11
C GLY A 42 7.98 -11.13 33.54
N VAL A 43 7.78 -10.01 32.86
CA VAL A 43 6.50 -9.70 32.18
C VAL A 43 6.61 -10.09 30.70
N SER A 44 5.57 -10.75 30.18
CA SER A 44 5.49 -11.16 28.77
C SER A 44 4.25 -10.60 28.10
N VAL A 45 4.29 -10.44 26.78
CA VAL A 45 3.13 -10.09 25.97
C VAL A 45 2.15 -11.27 25.98
N VAL A 46 0.85 -10.97 26.10
CA VAL A 46 -0.25 -11.93 26.03
C VAL A 46 -1.16 -11.54 24.86
N ALA A 47 -1.49 -12.51 24.01
CA ALA A 47 -2.44 -12.36 22.93
C ALA A 47 -3.77 -13.03 23.28
N SER A 48 -4.87 -12.40 22.89
CA SER A 48 -6.22 -12.96 23.01
C SER A 48 -7.04 -12.59 21.77
N SER A 49 -8.08 -13.37 21.49
CA SER A 49 -9.02 -13.09 20.41
C SER A 49 -10.45 -12.97 20.93
N ASN A 50 -11.25 -12.13 20.30
CA ASN A 50 -12.68 -12.00 20.57
C ASN A 50 -13.53 -13.08 19.86
N VAL A 51 -12.90 -13.93 19.03
CA VAL A 51 -13.55 -15.01 18.26
C VAL A 51 -12.78 -16.31 18.33
N SER A 52 -13.45 -17.46 18.24
CA SER A 52 -12.84 -18.77 18.42
C SER A 52 -12.02 -19.25 17.22
N TRP A 53 -12.28 -18.74 16.03
CA TRP A 53 -11.59 -19.14 14.80
C TRP A 53 -10.21 -18.46 14.63
N LEU A 54 -9.83 -17.53 15.50
CA LEU A 54 -8.48 -16.98 15.67
C LEU A 54 -7.91 -17.57 16.97
N ASN A 55 -7.02 -18.55 16.85
CA ASN A 55 -6.60 -19.37 17.99
C ASN A 55 -5.12 -19.81 17.92
N SER A 56 -4.69 -20.69 18.82
CA SER A 56 -3.37 -21.33 18.83
C SER A 56 -2.21 -20.34 18.82
N PHE A 57 -2.21 -19.37 19.74
CA PHE A 57 -1.16 -18.37 19.86
C PHE A 57 0.16 -19.01 20.31
N VAL A 58 1.22 -18.80 19.49
CA VAL A 58 2.60 -19.24 19.75
C VAL A 58 3.51 -18.04 19.80
N TYR A 59 4.24 -17.89 20.90
CA TYR A 59 5.06 -16.71 21.16
C TYR A 59 6.52 -16.95 20.77
N ASP A 60 7.14 -15.94 20.15
CA ASP A 60 8.56 -15.84 19.87
C ASP A 60 9.10 -14.55 20.50
N VAL A 61 10.39 -14.25 20.33
CA VAL A 61 11.08 -13.12 20.97
C VAL A 61 10.42 -11.77 20.66
N ASP A 62 10.00 -11.56 19.41
CA ASP A 62 9.46 -10.31 18.92
C ASP A 62 8.17 -10.48 18.11
N GLY A 63 7.50 -11.62 18.27
CA GLY A 63 6.30 -11.94 17.54
C GLY A 63 5.39 -12.93 18.25
N VAL A 64 4.13 -12.95 17.81
CA VAL A 64 3.15 -13.99 18.16
C VAL A 64 2.48 -14.50 16.90
N SER A 65 2.62 -15.80 16.66
CA SER A 65 1.94 -16.49 15.57
C SER A 65 0.59 -17.01 16.05
N PHE A 66 -0.40 -17.07 15.17
CA PHE A 66 -1.73 -17.58 15.49
C PHE A 66 -2.31 -18.31 14.28
N THR A 67 -3.22 -19.22 14.55
CA THR A 67 -3.96 -19.99 13.54
C THR A 67 -5.29 -19.32 13.24
N ILE A 68 -5.65 -19.30 11.96
CA ILE A 68 -6.93 -18.88 11.41
C ILE A 68 -7.62 -20.14 10.88
N ASP A 69 -8.75 -20.52 11.46
CA ASP A 69 -9.50 -21.70 11.00
C ASP A 69 -10.18 -21.40 9.65
N ALA A 70 -10.34 -22.43 8.81
CA ALA A 70 -11.02 -22.28 7.53
C ALA A 70 -12.44 -21.73 7.68
N ASN A 71 -12.84 -20.82 6.76
CA ASN A 71 -14.17 -20.27 6.65
C ASN A 71 -14.95 -21.02 5.55
N GLN A 72 -16.05 -21.64 5.90
CA GLN A 72 -16.93 -22.35 4.95
C GLN A 72 -18.21 -21.54 4.63
N GLY A 73 -18.31 -20.32 5.15
CA GLY A 73 -19.51 -19.45 5.04
C GLY A 73 -19.19 -18.08 4.49
N GLU A 74 -19.97 -17.11 4.94
CA GLU A 74 -19.84 -15.69 4.60
C GLU A 74 -18.55 -15.07 5.17
N GLU A 75 -18.15 -13.89 4.66
CA GLU A 75 -17.07 -13.09 5.22
C GLU A 75 -17.25 -12.88 6.72
N ARG A 76 -16.16 -13.01 7.48
CA ARG A 76 -16.16 -12.82 8.93
C ARG A 76 -14.98 -12.00 9.42
N SER A 77 -15.17 -11.27 10.52
CA SER A 77 -14.14 -10.44 11.14
C SER A 77 -13.93 -10.77 12.59
N GLY A 78 -12.69 -10.61 13.05
CA GLY A 78 -12.29 -10.80 14.44
C GLY A 78 -11.17 -9.82 14.81
N ILE A 79 -10.93 -9.70 16.12
CA ILE A 79 -9.91 -8.82 16.68
C ILE A 79 -8.99 -9.65 17.57
N ILE A 80 -7.69 -9.50 17.34
CA ILE A 80 -6.65 -9.99 18.26
C ILE A 80 -6.17 -8.79 19.07
N THR A 81 -6.11 -8.97 20.40
CA THR A 81 -5.59 -7.97 21.34
C THR A 81 -4.27 -8.47 21.90
N LEU A 82 -3.21 -7.67 21.78
CA LEU A 82 -1.94 -7.85 22.48
C LEU A 82 -1.94 -6.98 23.72
N SER A 83 -1.63 -7.57 24.86
CA SER A 83 -1.55 -6.91 26.15
C SER A 83 -0.18 -7.12 26.78
N TYR A 84 0.34 -6.09 27.45
CA TYR A 84 1.54 -6.12 28.26
C TYR A 84 1.28 -5.35 29.53
N GLU A 85 1.62 -5.91 30.68
CA GLU A 85 1.34 -5.27 31.97
C GLU A 85 2.02 -3.89 32.07
N GLY A 86 1.25 -2.86 32.38
CA GLY A 86 1.70 -1.49 32.48
C GLY A 86 1.75 -0.72 31.14
N ALA A 87 1.44 -1.34 30.01
CA ALA A 87 1.34 -0.69 28.69
C ALA A 87 -0.10 -0.66 28.18
N GLU A 88 -0.37 0.24 27.23
CA GLU A 88 -1.63 0.27 26.49
C GLU A 88 -1.74 -0.95 25.57
N ALA A 89 -2.89 -1.63 25.59
CA ALA A 89 -3.14 -2.76 24.72
C ALA A 89 -3.22 -2.35 23.26
N GLN A 90 -2.72 -3.22 22.38
CA GLN A 90 -2.72 -3.03 20.93
C GLN A 90 -3.63 -4.04 20.26
N THR A 91 -4.24 -3.66 19.12
CA THR A 91 -5.19 -4.55 18.42
C THR A 91 -4.82 -4.75 16.96
N VAL A 92 -5.13 -5.94 16.46
CA VAL A 92 -5.09 -6.30 15.03
C VAL A 92 -6.46 -6.77 14.60
N SER A 93 -7.02 -6.15 13.57
CA SER A 93 -8.26 -6.57 12.92
C SER A 93 -7.97 -7.61 11.85
N VAL A 94 -8.71 -8.72 11.86
CA VAL A 94 -8.60 -9.79 10.86
C VAL A 94 -9.94 -9.95 10.18
N THR A 95 -9.99 -9.78 8.85
CA THR A 95 -11.14 -10.10 8.02
C THR A 95 -10.81 -11.34 7.21
N GLN A 96 -11.63 -12.39 7.31
CA GLN A 96 -11.51 -13.60 6.51
C GLN A 96 -12.63 -13.64 5.47
N LEU A 97 -12.24 -13.77 4.22
CA LEU A 97 -13.16 -13.79 3.08
C LEU A 97 -14.14 -14.94 3.14
N ALA A 98 -15.25 -14.82 2.41
CA ALA A 98 -16.20 -15.90 2.21
C ALA A 98 -15.57 -17.07 1.44
N ALA A 99 -16.11 -18.27 1.60
CA ALA A 99 -15.65 -19.44 0.86
C ALA A 99 -15.72 -19.22 -0.66
N GLY A 100 -14.59 -19.44 -1.35
CA GLY A 100 -14.46 -19.23 -2.79
C GLY A 100 -14.12 -17.81 -3.24
N GLU A 101 -13.97 -16.86 -2.32
CA GLU A 101 -13.41 -15.55 -2.61
C GLU A 101 -11.89 -15.55 -2.48
N GLU A 102 -11.21 -14.86 -3.38
CA GLU A 102 -9.75 -14.72 -3.37
C GLU A 102 -9.33 -13.33 -2.86
N VAL A 103 -8.23 -13.27 -2.15
CA VAL A 103 -7.58 -11.99 -1.79
C VAL A 103 -7.09 -11.35 -3.08
N LYS A 104 -7.67 -10.20 -3.42
CA LYS A 104 -7.23 -9.44 -4.59
C LYS A 104 -5.86 -8.81 -4.33
N SER A 105 -5.09 -8.67 -5.38
CA SER A 105 -3.82 -7.97 -5.34
C SER A 105 -3.60 -7.17 -6.63
N TYR A 106 -2.81 -6.13 -6.50
CA TYR A 106 -2.28 -5.41 -7.66
C TYR A 106 -1.03 -6.13 -8.13
N VAL A 107 -1.10 -6.72 -9.32
CA VAL A 107 -0.02 -7.52 -9.92
C VAL A 107 0.78 -6.65 -10.88
N LYS A 108 2.10 -6.73 -10.81
CA LYS A 108 3.01 -5.95 -11.66
C LYS A 108 2.81 -6.29 -13.13
N VAL A 109 2.63 -5.26 -13.95
CA VAL A 109 2.54 -5.39 -15.40
C VAL A 109 3.96 -5.44 -15.98
N THR A 110 4.27 -6.52 -16.69
CA THR A 110 5.62 -6.80 -17.23
C THR A 110 5.70 -6.73 -18.75
N ALA A 111 4.56 -6.63 -19.44
CA ALA A 111 4.48 -6.55 -20.91
C ALA A 111 3.40 -5.55 -21.33
N ASP A 112 3.50 -5.05 -22.56
CA ASP A 112 2.49 -4.15 -23.13
C ASP A 112 1.10 -4.78 -23.14
N LEU A 113 0.10 -3.97 -22.81
CA LEU A 113 -1.31 -4.36 -22.83
C LEU A 113 -1.99 -3.77 -24.07
N ALA A 114 -2.89 -4.54 -24.68
CA ALA A 114 -3.73 -4.04 -25.78
C ALA A 114 -4.68 -2.93 -25.30
N ASP A 115 -5.07 -2.99 -24.03
CA ASP A 115 -5.85 -1.96 -23.33
C ASP A 115 -5.35 -1.81 -21.89
N TRP A 116 -4.95 -0.59 -21.54
CA TRP A 116 -4.48 -0.21 -20.22
C TRP A 116 -5.60 0.22 -19.28
N SER A 117 -6.86 0.13 -19.67
CA SER A 117 -7.97 0.48 -18.78
C SER A 117 -8.01 -0.44 -17.56
N GLY A 118 -8.26 0.14 -16.37
CA GLY A 118 -8.32 -0.60 -15.11
C GLY A 118 -7.89 0.21 -13.90
N SER A 119 -7.78 -0.46 -12.76
CA SER A 119 -7.30 0.10 -11.50
C SER A 119 -5.83 -0.26 -11.30
N TYR A 120 -5.00 0.73 -10.97
CA TYR A 120 -3.55 0.59 -10.89
C TYR A 120 -2.94 1.30 -9.70
N ILE A 121 -1.93 0.69 -9.10
CA ILE A 121 -0.95 1.40 -8.27
C ILE A 121 0.27 1.72 -9.14
N ILE A 122 0.66 3.00 -9.16
CA ILE A 122 1.83 3.52 -9.87
C ILE A 122 2.95 3.66 -8.84
N SER A 123 3.98 2.82 -8.87
CA SER A 123 5.01 2.79 -7.84
C SER A 123 6.44 2.75 -8.39
N ALA A 124 7.33 3.57 -7.86
CA ALA A 124 8.76 3.51 -8.10
C ALA A 124 9.46 2.88 -6.87
N GLY A 125 9.85 1.61 -6.98
CA GLY A 125 10.15 0.81 -5.80
C GLY A 125 8.92 0.76 -4.90
N THR A 126 9.07 1.01 -3.61
CA THR A 126 7.96 1.04 -2.63
C THR A 126 7.23 2.38 -2.56
N SER A 127 7.58 3.39 -3.36
CA SER A 127 6.98 4.72 -3.36
C SER A 127 5.77 4.79 -4.28
N ALA A 128 4.58 4.44 -3.82
CA ALA A 128 3.33 4.46 -4.57
C ALA A 128 2.75 5.87 -4.65
N ALA A 129 2.46 6.36 -5.86
CA ALA A 129 1.78 7.64 -6.06
C ALA A 129 0.42 7.66 -5.35
N ASN A 130 0.11 8.74 -4.62
CA ASN A 130 -1.07 8.79 -3.75
C ASN A 130 -2.11 9.86 -4.16
N GLY A 131 -1.95 10.46 -5.34
CA GLY A 131 -2.88 11.46 -5.84
C GLY A 131 -2.73 12.87 -5.23
N THR A 132 -1.94 13.05 -4.18
CA THR A 132 -1.74 14.35 -3.54
C THR A 132 -0.74 15.19 -4.32
N ILE A 133 -1.09 16.47 -4.59
CA ILE A 133 -0.19 17.42 -5.25
C ILE A 133 0.34 18.42 -4.22
N THR A 134 1.65 18.57 -4.16
CA THR A 134 2.31 19.59 -3.33
C THR A 134 3.44 20.24 -4.13
N GLY A 135 3.37 21.56 -4.34
CA GLY A 135 4.42 22.31 -5.03
C GLY A 135 4.74 21.77 -6.44
N LYS A 136 3.72 21.40 -7.21
CA LYS A 136 3.83 20.80 -8.57
C LYS A 136 4.45 19.38 -8.58
N TRP A 137 4.40 18.64 -7.47
CA TRP A 137 4.83 17.26 -7.31
C TRP A 137 3.66 16.37 -6.94
N LEU A 138 3.49 15.26 -7.65
CA LEU A 138 2.63 14.17 -7.21
C LEU A 138 3.35 13.41 -6.09
N LYS A 139 2.76 13.38 -4.92
CA LYS A 139 3.32 12.73 -3.73
C LYS A 139 3.11 11.23 -3.72
N TYR A 140 3.74 10.56 -2.78
CA TYR A 140 3.68 9.11 -2.66
C TYR A 140 3.48 8.68 -1.19
N THR A 141 3.07 7.45 -1.03
CA THR A 141 2.99 6.70 0.23
C THR A 141 3.80 5.42 0.06
N THR A 142 4.46 4.97 1.12
CA THR A 142 5.20 3.70 1.09
C THR A 142 4.24 2.53 1.13
N VAL A 143 4.45 1.54 0.26
CA VAL A 143 3.69 0.29 0.19
C VAL A 143 4.61 -0.90 0.31
N SER A 144 4.10 -2.02 0.81
CA SER A 144 4.78 -3.31 0.81
C SER A 144 4.59 -3.98 -0.56
N ILE A 145 5.69 -4.51 -1.11
CA ILE A 145 5.68 -5.27 -2.36
C ILE A 145 6.31 -6.62 -2.08
N ALA A 146 5.58 -7.70 -2.35
CA ALA A 146 6.07 -9.05 -2.23
C ALA A 146 5.72 -9.84 -3.51
N ASN A 147 6.68 -10.57 -4.08
CA ASN A 147 6.49 -11.38 -5.29
C ASN A 147 5.89 -10.59 -6.46
N ASP A 148 6.34 -9.35 -6.68
CA ASP A 148 5.80 -8.42 -7.69
C ASP A 148 4.29 -8.13 -7.52
N GLN A 149 3.78 -8.18 -6.29
CA GLN A 149 2.38 -7.88 -5.95
C GLN A 149 2.29 -6.90 -4.78
N ILE A 150 1.21 -6.13 -4.77
CA ILE A 150 0.77 -5.27 -3.67
C ILE A 150 -0.61 -5.79 -3.26
N GLU A 151 -0.80 -6.17 -1.99
CA GLU A 151 -2.08 -6.64 -1.49
C GLU A 151 -3.14 -5.55 -1.61
N SER A 152 -4.34 -5.90 -2.11
CA SER A 152 -5.50 -5.01 -2.16
C SER A 152 -6.16 -4.98 -0.78
N ASN A 153 -6.22 -3.82 -0.19
CA ASN A 153 -6.90 -3.52 1.07
C ASN A 153 -7.31 -2.04 1.08
N ALA A 154 -8.06 -1.61 2.06
CA ALA A 154 -8.57 -0.24 2.12
C ALA A 154 -7.48 0.84 2.01
N THR A 155 -6.26 0.57 2.53
CA THR A 155 -5.13 1.51 2.47
C THR A 155 -4.52 1.58 1.07
N THR A 156 -4.25 0.43 0.45
CA THR A 156 -3.65 0.36 -0.87
C THR A 156 -4.63 0.75 -1.97
N ASP A 157 -5.91 0.40 -1.83
CA ASP A 157 -6.98 0.76 -2.77
C ASP A 157 -7.22 2.29 -2.80
N ALA A 158 -7.03 2.98 -1.68
CA ALA A 158 -7.09 4.43 -1.63
C ALA A 158 -5.97 5.13 -2.43
N LEU A 159 -4.87 4.44 -2.75
CA LEU A 159 -3.78 4.93 -3.59
C LEU A 159 -4.01 4.66 -5.07
N ALA A 160 -4.97 3.81 -5.41
CA ALA A 160 -5.15 3.37 -6.78
C ALA A 160 -5.61 4.51 -7.70
N ALA A 161 -5.02 4.54 -8.88
CA ALA A 161 -5.44 5.37 -9.99
C ALA A 161 -6.32 4.55 -10.95
N ILE A 162 -7.42 5.12 -11.39
CA ILE A 162 -8.21 4.56 -12.48
C ILE A 162 -7.64 5.06 -13.81
N ILE A 163 -7.27 4.14 -14.67
CA ILE A 163 -6.80 4.40 -16.03
C ILE A 163 -7.94 4.04 -16.98
N GLU A 164 -8.31 4.98 -17.86
CA GLU A 164 -9.39 4.80 -18.83
C GLU A 164 -8.97 5.28 -20.21
N LYS A 165 -9.26 4.48 -21.25
CA LYS A 165 -9.00 4.82 -22.65
C LYS A 165 -10.06 5.78 -23.17
N ASN A 166 -9.62 6.84 -23.86
CA ASN A 166 -10.52 7.77 -24.57
C ASN A 166 -10.71 7.35 -26.05
N ALA A 167 -11.60 8.07 -26.76
CA ALA A 167 -11.90 7.81 -28.16
C ALA A 167 -10.69 8.01 -29.11
N ASP A 168 -9.73 8.86 -28.72
CA ASP A 168 -8.52 9.14 -29.50
C ASP A 168 -7.40 8.11 -29.30
N GLY A 169 -7.63 7.11 -28.42
CA GLY A 169 -6.66 6.06 -28.11
C GLY A 169 -5.65 6.42 -27.01
N TYR A 170 -5.75 7.61 -26.41
CA TYR A 170 -5.01 7.98 -25.22
C TYR A 170 -5.73 7.56 -23.95
N TYR A 171 -5.06 7.70 -22.81
CA TYR A 171 -5.59 7.31 -21.50
C TYR A 171 -5.61 8.49 -20.54
N THR A 172 -6.58 8.51 -19.66
CA THR A 172 -6.56 9.36 -18.47
C THR A 172 -6.04 8.56 -17.29
N ILE A 173 -5.42 9.24 -16.33
CA ILE A 173 -4.99 8.69 -15.03
C ILE A 173 -5.74 9.48 -13.96
N LYS A 174 -6.72 8.85 -13.31
CA LYS A 174 -7.58 9.52 -12.34
C LYS A 174 -7.33 8.98 -10.94
N PHE A 175 -6.84 9.86 -10.07
CA PHE A 175 -6.82 9.66 -8.62
C PHE A 175 -8.11 10.22 -7.98
N SER A 176 -8.31 9.98 -6.69
CA SER A 176 -9.41 10.58 -5.92
C SER A 176 -9.44 12.11 -6.00
N SER A 177 -8.28 12.75 -6.13
CA SER A 177 -8.09 14.20 -6.26
C SER A 177 -8.41 14.76 -7.65
N GLY A 178 -8.51 13.92 -8.70
CA GLY A 178 -8.77 14.31 -10.08
C GLY A 178 -7.88 13.64 -11.10
N PHE A 179 -7.97 14.09 -12.37
CA PHE A 179 -7.16 13.58 -13.48
C PHE A 179 -5.77 14.17 -13.44
N LEU A 180 -4.75 13.29 -13.42
CA LEU A 180 -3.34 13.70 -13.46
C LEU A 180 -3.03 14.43 -14.74
N MET A 181 -2.39 15.59 -14.66
CA MET A 181 -2.01 16.41 -15.82
C MET A 181 -0.61 16.99 -15.67
N THR A 182 0.02 17.27 -16.81
CA THR A 182 1.20 18.16 -16.85
C THR A 182 0.76 19.62 -16.81
N ILE A 183 1.61 20.48 -16.23
CA ILE A 183 1.44 21.92 -16.28
C ILE A 183 2.65 22.56 -16.96
N ASP A 184 2.38 23.32 -18.01
CA ASP A 184 3.37 24.07 -18.79
C ASP A 184 4.56 23.24 -19.30
N ASP A 185 5.54 23.87 -19.88
CA ASP A 185 6.79 23.26 -20.37
C ASP A 185 7.74 22.81 -19.24
N ASN A 186 7.36 22.99 -18.00
CA ASN A 186 8.23 22.85 -16.81
C ASN A 186 7.98 21.61 -15.98
N SER A 187 8.02 20.42 -16.53
CA SER A 187 8.01 19.13 -15.76
C SER A 187 6.98 19.00 -14.62
N GLY A 188 6.22 20.04 -14.31
CA GLY A 188 5.27 20.09 -13.19
C GLY A 188 4.06 19.19 -13.41
N ILE A 189 3.52 18.67 -12.30
CA ILE A 189 2.31 17.86 -12.26
C ILE A 189 1.24 18.60 -11.48
N ASN A 190 0.00 18.46 -11.89
CA ASN A 190 -1.19 18.89 -11.18
C ASN A 190 -2.34 17.88 -11.43
N VAL A 191 -3.51 18.18 -10.92
CA VAL A 191 -4.76 17.49 -11.25
C VAL A 191 -5.77 18.46 -11.84
N THR A 192 -6.68 17.93 -12.66
CA THR A 192 -7.81 18.66 -13.24
C THR A 192 -9.09 17.86 -13.05
N SER A 193 -10.23 18.54 -13.05
CA SER A 193 -11.55 17.88 -13.08
C SER A 193 -11.98 17.45 -14.50
N THR A 194 -11.22 17.84 -15.54
CA THR A 194 -11.60 17.69 -16.96
C THR A 194 -10.76 16.63 -17.66
N ALA A 195 -11.37 15.48 -17.95
CA ALA A 195 -10.73 14.36 -18.66
C ALA A 195 -10.33 14.67 -20.10
N THR A 196 -11.02 15.64 -20.76
CA THR A 196 -10.77 16.03 -22.15
C THR A 196 -9.58 16.98 -22.31
N ASN A 197 -8.98 17.45 -21.20
CA ASN A 197 -7.77 18.26 -21.25
C ASN A 197 -6.61 17.43 -21.83
N ALA A 198 -6.02 17.85 -22.93
CA ALA A 198 -4.95 17.11 -23.60
C ALA A 198 -3.70 16.94 -22.71
N ASN A 199 -3.42 17.87 -21.79
CA ASN A 199 -2.37 17.75 -20.79
C ASN A 199 -2.68 16.68 -19.73
N ALA A 200 -3.92 16.19 -19.62
CA ALA A 200 -4.33 15.08 -18.74
C ALA A 200 -4.45 13.75 -19.49
N GLN A 201 -3.92 13.66 -20.71
CA GLN A 201 -3.95 12.46 -21.54
C GLN A 201 -2.55 11.87 -21.69
N TRP A 202 -2.47 10.55 -21.60
CA TRP A 202 -1.23 9.82 -21.49
C TRP A 202 -1.20 8.62 -22.45
N SER A 203 -0.01 8.20 -22.82
CA SER A 203 0.24 6.93 -23.48
C SER A 203 1.13 6.05 -22.59
N PHE A 204 0.97 4.75 -22.73
CA PHE A 204 1.69 3.74 -21.96
C PHE A 204 2.44 2.82 -22.90
N SER A 205 3.63 2.41 -22.51
CA SER A 205 4.39 1.35 -23.16
C SER A 205 5.37 0.71 -22.19
N ILE A 206 5.73 -0.55 -22.43
CA ILE A 206 6.79 -1.25 -21.71
C ILE A 206 7.90 -1.61 -22.70
N SER A 207 9.13 -1.27 -22.36
CA SER A 207 10.31 -1.67 -23.10
C SER A 207 11.37 -2.15 -22.12
N ASN A 208 11.86 -3.37 -22.33
CA ASN A 208 12.86 -4.00 -21.46
C ASN A 208 12.45 -4.01 -19.96
N GLY A 209 11.17 -4.28 -19.68
CA GLY A 209 10.61 -4.30 -18.32
C GLY A 209 10.40 -2.93 -17.68
N ASN A 210 10.65 -1.82 -18.39
CA ASN A 210 10.46 -0.46 -17.90
C ASN A 210 9.19 0.16 -18.47
N VAL A 211 8.36 0.73 -17.60
CA VAL A 211 7.14 1.43 -17.99
C VAL A 211 7.46 2.86 -18.40
N SER A 212 6.95 3.27 -19.54
CA SER A 212 6.92 4.67 -20.01
C SER A 212 5.49 5.19 -19.94
N ILE A 213 5.26 6.24 -19.16
CA ILE A 213 3.99 6.97 -19.05
C ILE A 213 4.26 8.35 -19.65
N ALA A 214 3.93 8.54 -20.94
CA ALA A 214 4.23 9.76 -21.69
C ALA A 214 2.99 10.62 -21.84
N ASN A 215 3.16 11.93 -21.64
CA ASN A 215 2.06 12.88 -21.81
C ASN A 215 1.76 13.14 -23.29
N ARG A 216 0.49 13.30 -23.67
CA ARG A 216 0.05 13.54 -25.06
C ARG A 216 0.64 14.83 -25.64
N GLU A 217 0.52 15.96 -24.94
CA GLU A 217 0.96 17.27 -25.44
C GLU A 217 2.48 17.44 -25.42
N THR A 218 3.13 16.71 -24.52
CA THR A 218 4.59 16.72 -24.39
C THR A 218 5.14 15.29 -24.39
N PRO A 219 5.07 14.54 -25.50
CA PRO A 219 5.34 13.10 -25.54
C PRO A 219 6.78 12.73 -25.21
N ARG A 220 7.71 13.67 -25.21
CA ARG A 220 9.07 13.48 -24.70
C ARG A 220 9.16 13.55 -23.18
N ARG A 221 8.09 13.96 -22.48
CA ARG A 221 8.03 14.05 -21.03
C ARG A 221 7.39 12.81 -20.46
N ILE A 222 8.18 12.07 -19.71
CA ILE A 222 7.81 10.78 -19.10
C ILE A 222 7.70 10.96 -17.60
N LEU A 223 6.64 10.41 -17.00
CA LEU A 223 6.43 10.41 -15.56
C LEU A 223 7.55 9.61 -14.87
N ARG A 224 8.23 10.21 -13.90
CA ARG A 224 9.29 9.59 -13.12
C ARG A 224 9.23 10.02 -11.67
N CYS A 225 9.67 9.16 -10.76
CA CYS A 225 9.84 9.47 -9.35
C CYS A 225 11.27 9.99 -9.09
N ASN A 226 11.38 11.15 -8.47
CA ASN A 226 12.68 11.74 -8.11
C ASN A 226 12.88 11.69 -6.58
N GLY A 227 13.21 10.49 -6.09
CA GLY A 227 13.49 10.24 -4.69
C GLY A 227 12.40 10.80 -3.76
N ASN A 228 12.80 11.45 -2.70
CA ASN A 228 11.88 11.97 -1.67
C ASN A 228 11.00 13.15 -2.14
N SER A 229 11.22 13.69 -3.34
CA SER A 229 10.39 14.79 -3.86
C SER A 229 9.02 14.32 -4.37
N GLY A 230 8.95 13.10 -4.93
CA GLY A 230 7.76 12.54 -5.57
C GLY A 230 7.88 12.47 -7.08
N TYR A 231 6.73 12.46 -7.78
CA TYR A 231 6.66 12.29 -9.22
C TYR A 231 6.55 13.60 -9.97
N ARG A 232 7.24 13.67 -11.11
CA ARG A 232 7.15 14.71 -12.14
C ARG A 232 7.39 14.11 -13.52
N THR A 233 7.21 14.91 -14.58
CA THR A 233 7.59 14.51 -15.94
C THR A 233 8.98 15.05 -16.29
N TYR A 234 9.78 14.23 -16.96
CA TYR A 234 11.15 14.57 -17.39
C TYR A 234 11.39 14.20 -18.84
N THR A 235 12.20 14.99 -19.54
CA THR A 235 12.65 14.71 -20.91
C THR A 235 13.92 13.84 -20.96
N GLY A 236 14.58 13.66 -19.84
CA GLY A 236 15.81 12.89 -19.69
C GLY A 236 15.67 11.69 -18.75
N THR A 237 16.79 11.26 -18.20
CA THR A 237 16.87 10.07 -17.32
C THR A 237 16.77 10.40 -15.82
N THR A 238 16.51 11.66 -15.47
CA THR A 238 16.35 12.08 -14.05
C THR A 238 15.20 11.33 -13.39
N GLY A 239 15.47 10.73 -12.22
CA GLY A 239 14.49 9.94 -11.46
C GLY A 239 14.31 8.52 -12.00
N THR A 240 13.52 7.74 -11.27
CA THR A 240 13.22 6.33 -11.55
C THR A 240 11.91 6.21 -12.33
N LEU A 241 11.89 5.37 -13.35
CA LEU A 241 10.65 4.99 -14.02
C LEU A 241 9.75 4.21 -13.05
N PRO A 242 8.44 4.47 -13.04
CA PRO A 242 7.52 3.69 -12.24
C PRO A 242 7.30 2.29 -12.83
N SER A 243 6.89 1.37 -11.97
CA SER A 243 6.18 0.15 -12.34
C SER A 243 4.68 0.38 -12.20
N LEU A 244 3.88 -0.35 -12.96
CA LEU A 244 2.43 -0.38 -12.85
C LEU A 244 2.01 -1.72 -12.26
N TYR A 245 1.19 -1.67 -11.23
CA TYR A 245 0.58 -2.83 -10.61
C TYR A 245 -0.92 -2.76 -10.87
N ARG A 246 -1.46 -3.72 -11.64
CA ARG A 246 -2.87 -3.77 -12.02
C ARG A 246 -3.65 -4.64 -11.06
N LEU A 247 -4.81 -4.18 -10.60
CA LEU A 247 -5.72 -4.99 -9.79
C LEU A 247 -6.10 -6.25 -10.56
N SER A 248 -5.87 -7.41 -9.93
CA SER A 248 -6.33 -8.71 -10.45
C SER A 248 -7.85 -8.79 -10.33
N ASN A 249 -8.48 -9.34 -11.37
CA ASN A 249 -9.92 -9.63 -11.36
C ASN A 249 -10.15 -10.92 -10.64
#